data_8f71afbb85db6acec1fd7b4046118fc8
#
_entry.id   8f71afbb85db6acec1fd7b4046118fc8
#
_cell.length_a   1.000
_cell.length_b   1.000
_cell.length_c   1.000
_cell.angle_alpha   90.00
_cell.angle_beta   90.00
_cell.angle_gamma   90.00
#
_symmetry.space_group_name_H-M   'P 1'
#
loop_
_entity.id
_entity.type
_entity.pdbx_description
1 polymer ?
#
loop_
_entity_poly.entity_id
_entity_poly.type
_entity_poly.pdbx_seq_one_letter_code
_entity_poly.pdbx_strand_id
1 'polypeptide(L)'
;MISILLENPLFKGTTPDELSRNFEGVNYQIKSFRKGDILAFQGDVCNKLVILLKGSVRGEMIDYSGKLIKIEDISAPRALAPLFLFGTENKFPVEVTANEEVEALFIPKESVLLLFQRNKRFLENYMNTSANYAKTLSDKLFFLSFKNIKQKLASYILRLSATADDKVVMDRSQQEMADYFGVSRPSLARELSHMQNEGLISVDRKHIRILKKEKLKELIR
;
A
#
# COMPACT_ATOMS: atom_id res chain seq x y z
N MET A 1 -18.44 15.58 2.08
CA MET A 1 -18.28 14.14 2.34
C MET A 1 -18.40 13.29 1.06
N ILE A 2 -19.54 13.29 0.37
CA ILE A 2 -19.77 12.43 -0.81
C ILE A 2 -18.67 12.61 -1.87
N SER A 3 -18.36 13.83 -2.28
CA SER A 3 -17.32 14.10 -3.28
C SER A 3 -15.96 13.49 -2.96
N ILE A 4 -15.51 13.64 -1.71
CA ILE A 4 -14.21 13.10 -1.30
C ILE A 4 -14.22 11.59 -1.18
N LEU A 5 -15.35 10.97 -0.81
CA LEU A 5 -15.49 9.51 -0.75
C LEU A 5 -15.42 8.87 -2.15
N LEU A 6 -15.88 9.56 -3.20
CA LEU A 6 -15.79 9.06 -4.58
C LEU A 6 -14.33 8.92 -5.08
N GLU A 7 -13.41 9.68 -4.49
CA GLU A 7 -11.97 9.57 -4.77
C GLU A 7 -11.31 8.43 -4.00
N ASN A 8 -11.98 7.88 -2.96
CA ASN A 8 -11.45 6.77 -2.18
C ASN A 8 -11.54 5.47 -2.97
N PRO A 9 -10.47 4.64 -3.03
CA PRO A 9 -10.47 3.37 -3.76
C PRO A 9 -11.62 2.42 -3.42
N LEU A 10 -12.14 2.45 -2.17
CA LEU A 10 -13.25 1.61 -1.74
C LEU A 10 -14.57 1.94 -2.45
N PHE A 11 -14.75 3.19 -2.89
CA PHE A 11 -15.95 3.65 -3.60
C PHE A 11 -15.72 3.87 -5.09
N LYS A 12 -14.60 3.40 -5.63
CA LYS A 12 -14.27 3.55 -7.06
C LYS A 12 -15.38 3.01 -7.95
N GLY A 13 -15.82 3.86 -8.91
CA GLY A 13 -16.87 3.51 -9.88
C GLY A 13 -18.30 3.59 -9.35
N THR A 14 -18.49 4.07 -8.10
CA THR A 14 -19.82 4.43 -7.56
C THR A 14 -20.21 5.84 -8.02
N THR A 15 -21.48 6.08 -8.33
CA THR A 15 -21.97 7.42 -8.63
C THR A 15 -22.35 8.18 -7.35
N PRO A 16 -22.44 9.54 -7.38
CA PRO A 16 -22.86 10.33 -6.21
C PRO A 16 -24.22 9.89 -5.65
N ASP A 17 -25.18 9.62 -6.52
CA ASP A 17 -26.54 9.21 -6.14
C ASP A 17 -26.57 7.81 -5.52
N GLU A 18 -25.80 6.87 -6.10
CA GLU A 18 -25.63 5.53 -5.50
C GLU A 18 -25.00 5.62 -4.13
N LEU A 19 -23.93 6.44 -3.99
CA LEU A 19 -23.24 6.60 -2.72
C LEU A 19 -24.17 7.21 -1.66
N SER A 20 -24.95 8.24 -2.00
CA SER A 20 -25.92 8.85 -1.12
C SER A 20 -26.96 7.84 -0.62
N ARG A 21 -27.57 7.08 -1.54
CA ARG A 21 -28.54 6.02 -1.20
C ARG A 21 -27.93 4.91 -0.33
N ASN A 22 -26.67 4.53 -0.60
CA ASN A 22 -26.00 3.50 0.18
C ASN A 22 -25.80 3.91 1.64
N PHE A 23 -25.63 5.22 1.89
CA PHE A 23 -25.45 5.77 3.23
C PHE A 23 -26.77 6.09 3.97
N GLU A 24 -27.93 5.96 3.31
CA GLU A 24 -29.22 6.12 3.98
C GLU A 24 -29.40 5.07 5.09
N GLY A 25 -29.61 5.53 6.32
CA GLY A 25 -29.74 4.67 7.51
C GLY A 25 -28.45 3.95 7.93
N VAL A 26 -27.31 4.32 7.39
CA VAL A 26 -26.00 3.85 7.84
C VAL A 26 -25.52 4.72 8.99
N ASN A 27 -25.20 4.09 10.12
CA ASN A 27 -24.59 4.79 11.24
C ASN A 27 -23.13 5.12 10.91
N TYR A 28 -22.76 6.38 11.08
CA TYR A 28 -21.36 6.84 10.99
C TYR A 28 -21.16 8.08 11.85
N GLN A 29 -19.90 8.43 12.10
CA GLN A 29 -19.50 9.66 12.79
C GLN A 29 -18.35 10.29 12.02
N ILE A 30 -18.36 11.63 11.95
CA ILE A 30 -17.20 12.40 11.49
C ILE A 30 -16.57 13.04 12.72
N LYS A 31 -15.25 12.88 12.85
CA LYS A 31 -14.46 13.47 13.94
C LYS A 31 -13.33 14.30 13.36
N SER A 32 -13.02 15.39 14.04
CA SER A 32 -11.89 16.26 13.73
C SER A 32 -10.78 16.05 14.77
N PHE A 33 -9.54 16.09 14.31
CA PHE A 33 -8.34 15.93 15.10
C PHE A 33 -7.37 17.06 14.77
N ARG A 34 -6.69 17.57 15.79
CA ARG A 34 -5.62 18.55 15.63
C ARG A 34 -4.30 17.86 15.33
N LYS A 35 -3.35 18.61 14.82
CA LYS A 35 -1.98 18.09 14.66
C LYS A 35 -1.45 17.53 15.99
N GLY A 36 -0.96 16.29 15.93
CA GLY A 36 -0.43 15.56 17.08
C GLY A 36 -1.46 14.74 17.85
N ASP A 37 -2.76 14.88 17.57
CA ASP A 37 -3.78 14.04 18.19
C ASP A 37 -3.65 12.59 17.69
N ILE A 38 -3.91 11.65 18.59
CA ILE A 38 -3.89 10.21 18.28
C ILE A 38 -5.30 9.77 17.88
N LEU A 39 -5.42 9.17 16.69
CA LEU A 39 -6.66 8.63 16.17
C LEU A 39 -6.91 7.19 16.66
N ALA A 40 -5.84 6.41 16.83
CA ALA A 40 -5.87 5.05 17.35
C ALA A 40 -4.49 4.71 17.93
N PHE A 41 -4.46 4.00 19.05
CA PHE A 41 -3.22 3.43 19.60
C PHE A 41 -2.93 2.07 18.96
N GLN A 42 -1.64 1.70 18.92
CA GLN A 42 -1.24 0.35 18.57
C GLN A 42 -1.89 -0.66 19.53
N GLY A 43 -2.56 -1.67 18.99
CA GLY A 43 -3.27 -2.68 19.78
C GLY A 43 -4.72 -2.35 20.12
N ASP A 44 -5.22 -1.14 19.85
CA ASP A 44 -6.63 -0.80 19.98
C ASP A 44 -7.49 -1.67 19.07
N VAL A 45 -8.72 -1.97 19.53
CA VAL A 45 -9.67 -2.77 18.76
C VAL A 45 -10.12 -2.00 17.50
N CYS A 46 -9.88 -2.59 16.33
CA CYS A 46 -10.32 -2.07 15.04
C CYS A 46 -11.76 -2.56 14.75
N ASN A 47 -12.76 -1.89 15.32
CA ASN A 47 -14.19 -2.22 15.14
C ASN A 47 -14.96 -1.21 14.27
N LYS A 48 -14.23 -0.29 13.63
CA LYS A 48 -14.78 0.72 12.72
C LYS A 48 -13.89 0.84 11.49
N LEU A 49 -14.48 1.00 10.32
CA LEU A 49 -13.79 1.47 9.15
C LEU A 49 -13.55 2.97 9.32
N VAL A 50 -12.29 3.38 9.31
CA VAL A 50 -11.89 4.78 9.42
C VAL A 50 -11.39 5.25 8.07
N ILE A 51 -11.98 6.33 7.55
CA ILE A 51 -11.60 6.92 6.26
C ILE A 51 -11.23 8.38 6.50
N LEU A 52 -10.03 8.77 6.10
CA LEU A 52 -9.61 10.16 6.12
C LEU A 52 -10.40 10.94 5.07
N LEU A 53 -11.03 12.05 5.48
CA LEU A 53 -11.73 12.97 4.58
C LEU A 53 -10.87 14.19 4.27
N LYS A 54 -9.99 14.59 5.20
CA LYS A 54 -9.08 15.73 5.07
C LYS A 54 -7.81 15.47 5.85
N GLY A 55 -6.70 16.01 5.37
CA GLY A 55 -5.40 15.98 6.04
C GLY A 55 -4.65 14.66 5.87
N SER A 56 -3.66 14.47 6.72
CA SER A 56 -2.77 13.30 6.69
C SER A 56 -2.43 12.82 8.11
N VAL A 57 -2.16 11.54 8.21
CA VAL A 57 -1.70 10.89 9.45
C VAL A 57 -0.42 10.11 9.19
N ARG A 58 0.32 9.81 10.25
CA ARG A 58 1.43 8.86 10.22
C ARG A 58 1.10 7.63 11.05
N GLY A 59 1.50 6.48 10.54
CA GLY A 59 1.49 5.21 11.28
C GLY A 59 2.87 4.94 11.86
N GLU A 60 2.93 4.73 13.18
CA GLU A 60 4.17 4.49 13.91
C GLU A 60 4.06 3.21 14.75
N MET A 61 5.13 2.42 14.80
CA MET A 61 5.25 1.27 15.71
C MET A 61 6.25 1.59 16.81
N ILE A 62 5.94 1.12 18.02
CA ILE A 62 6.89 1.14 19.13
C ILE A 62 7.62 -0.21 19.12
N ASP A 63 8.94 -0.20 18.98
CA ASP A 63 9.75 -1.40 19.10
C ASP A 63 9.95 -1.80 20.56
N TYR A 64 10.55 -2.97 20.80
CA TYR A 64 10.82 -3.48 22.16
C TYR A 64 11.76 -2.58 22.99
N SER A 65 12.48 -1.65 22.36
CA SER A 65 13.34 -0.67 23.03
C SER A 65 12.59 0.63 23.38
N GLY A 66 11.32 0.74 23.00
CA GLY A 66 10.51 1.95 23.16
C GLY A 66 10.74 3.00 22.07
N LYS A 67 11.48 2.66 21.00
CA LYS A 67 11.74 3.56 19.87
C LYS A 67 10.57 3.57 18.90
N LEU A 68 10.12 4.77 18.54
CA LEU A 68 9.13 4.97 17.48
C LEU A 68 9.76 4.72 16.10
N ILE A 69 9.17 3.81 15.37
CA ILE A 69 9.52 3.50 13.97
C ILE A 69 8.35 3.95 13.10
N LYS A 70 8.58 4.98 12.29
CA LYS A 70 7.60 5.44 11.31
C LYS A 70 7.45 4.39 10.21
N ILE A 71 6.23 3.94 9.98
CA ILE A 71 5.88 2.92 8.97
C ILE A 71 5.45 3.57 7.68
N GLU A 72 4.48 4.51 7.75
CA GLU A 72 3.95 5.18 6.56
C GLU A 72 3.29 6.52 6.90
N ASP A 73 3.16 7.38 5.89
CA ASP A 73 2.23 8.52 5.89
C ASP A 73 1.01 8.17 5.03
N ILE A 74 -0.18 8.47 5.54
CA ILE A 74 -1.44 8.22 4.87
C ILE A 74 -2.18 9.54 4.73
N SER A 75 -2.50 9.93 3.50
CA SER A 75 -3.25 11.16 3.21
C SER A 75 -4.67 10.86 2.76
N ALA A 76 -5.59 11.79 3.01
CA ALA A 76 -6.95 11.72 2.48
C ALA A 76 -6.97 11.68 0.93
N PRO A 77 -7.96 10.98 0.32
CA PRO A 77 -8.99 10.16 0.94
C PRO A 77 -8.58 8.68 1.01
N ARG A 78 -8.06 8.20 2.11
CA ARG A 78 -7.67 6.79 2.30
C ARG A 78 -8.27 6.19 3.56
N ALA A 79 -8.54 4.87 3.52
CA ALA A 79 -8.96 4.12 4.69
C ALA A 79 -7.74 3.72 5.53
N LEU A 80 -7.89 3.80 6.87
CA LEU A 80 -6.90 3.39 7.84
C LEU A 80 -7.15 1.94 8.25
N ALA A 81 -6.13 1.11 8.15
CA ALA A 81 -6.13 -0.29 8.59
C ALA A 81 -7.38 -1.11 8.17
N PRO A 82 -7.95 -0.95 6.95
CA PRO A 82 -9.21 -1.60 6.57
C PRO A 82 -9.14 -3.12 6.67
N LEU A 83 -7.97 -3.72 6.47
CA LEU A 83 -7.74 -5.17 6.52
C LEU A 83 -7.99 -5.78 7.89
N PHE A 84 -7.79 -4.98 8.96
CA PHE A 84 -7.89 -5.46 10.32
C PHE A 84 -9.33 -5.44 10.87
N LEU A 85 -10.27 -4.79 10.15
CA LEU A 85 -11.66 -4.67 10.58
C LEU A 85 -12.35 -6.03 10.76
N PHE A 86 -12.05 -7.00 9.89
CA PHE A 86 -12.70 -8.32 9.86
C PHE A 86 -11.79 -9.47 10.30
N GLY A 87 -10.56 -9.20 10.69
CA GLY A 87 -9.64 -10.21 11.20
C GLY A 87 -10.08 -10.73 12.59
N THR A 88 -9.65 -11.93 12.95
CA THR A 88 -9.79 -12.45 14.32
C THR A 88 -8.99 -11.64 15.33
N GLU A 89 -7.78 -11.21 14.94
CA GLU A 89 -6.92 -10.27 15.66
C GLU A 89 -7.18 -8.85 15.13
N ASN A 90 -8.39 -8.34 15.33
CA ASN A 90 -8.86 -7.06 14.81
C ASN A 90 -8.31 -5.86 15.63
N LYS A 91 -7.00 -5.69 15.60
CA LYS A 91 -6.29 -4.61 16.31
C LYS A 91 -5.55 -3.71 15.35
N PHE A 92 -5.43 -2.43 15.70
CA PHE A 92 -4.58 -1.52 14.96
C PHE A 92 -3.12 -1.98 15.05
N PRO A 93 -2.43 -2.20 13.92
CA PRO A 93 -1.05 -2.69 13.92
C PRO A 93 -0.03 -1.62 14.32
N VAL A 94 -0.43 -0.36 14.26
CA VAL A 94 0.40 0.83 14.50
C VAL A 94 -0.40 1.87 15.26
N GLU A 95 0.28 2.76 15.97
CA GLU A 95 -0.29 4.01 16.44
C GLU A 95 -0.52 4.94 15.26
N VAL A 96 -1.66 5.63 15.23
CA VAL A 96 -2.04 6.55 14.14
C VAL A 96 -2.16 7.96 14.70
N THR A 97 -1.26 8.85 14.30
CA THR A 97 -1.15 10.22 14.78
C THR A 97 -1.34 11.23 13.64
N ALA A 98 -2.10 12.29 13.90
CA ALA A 98 -2.36 13.37 12.95
C ALA A 98 -1.10 14.21 12.66
N ASN A 99 -0.74 14.37 11.36
CA ASN A 99 0.37 15.24 10.95
C ASN A 99 -0.03 16.73 10.90
N GLU A 100 -1.32 16.97 10.73
CA GLU A 100 -1.96 18.27 10.54
C GLU A 100 -3.41 18.20 11.05
N GLU A 101 -4.26 19.18 10.75
CA GLU A 101 -5.70 19.09 11.01
C GLU A 101 -6.32 17.99 10.14
N VAL A 102 -7.00 17.03 10.75
CA VAL A 102 -7.56 15.85 10.11
C VAL A 102 -9.07 15.79 10.36
N GLU A 103 -9.84 15.48 9.30
CA GLU A 103 -11.21 15.00 9.42
C GLU A 103 -11.27 13.53 9.02
N ALA A 104 -11.90 12.70 9.84
CA ALA A 104 -12.03 11.27 9.58
C ALA A 104 -13.46 10.78 9.80
N LEU A 105 -13.92 9.93 8.87
CA LEU A 105 -15.21 9.24 8.91
C LEU A 105 -15.01 7.88 9.58
N PHE A 106 -15.83 7.61 10.60
CA PHE A 106 -15.87 6.36 11.36
C PHE A 106 -17.16 5.62 11.07
N ILE A 107 -17.09 4.45 10.46
CA ILE A 107 -18.24 3.60 10.12
C ILE A 107 -18.12 2.31 10.95
N PRO A 108 -19.05 2.02 11.88
CA PRO A 108 -19.06 0.77 12.65
C PRO A 108 -19.05 -0.45 11.74
N LYS A 109 -18.45 -1.55 12.20
CA LYS A 109 -18.32 -2.82 11.47
C LYS A 109 -19.67 -3.32 10.94
N GLU A 110 -20.72 -3.23 11.74
CA GLU A 110 -22.10 -3.64 11.38
C GLU A 110 -22.63 -2.79 10.22
N SER A 111 -22.34 -1.49 10.23
CA SER A 111 -22.70 -0.57 9.14
C SER A 111 -21.92 -0.86 7.87
N VAL A 112 -20.66 -1.30 7.98
CA VAL A 112 -19.85 -1.73 6.81
C VAL A 112 -20.44 -3.01 6.22
N LEU A 113 -20.91 -3.96 7.03
CA LEU A 113 -21.61 -5.16 6.56
C LEU A 113 -22.90 -4.81 5.81
N LEU A 114 -23.65 -3.83 6.30
CA LEU A 114 -24.84 -3.32 5.61
C LEU A 114 -24.48 -2.69 4.25
N LEU A 115 -23.39 -1.92 4.18
CA LEU A 115 -22.88 -1.37 2.92
C LEU A 115 -22.48 -2.48 1.94
N PHE A 116 -21.86 -3.56 2.39
CA PHE A 116 -21.54 -4.72 1.54
C PHE A 116 -22.77 -5.36 0.92
N GLN A 117 -23.85 -5.50 1.71
CA GLN A 117 -25.12 -6.07 1.22
C GLN A 117 -25.79 -5.17 0.16
N ARG A 118 -25.71 -3.86 0.35
CA ARG A 118 -26.37 -2.87 -0.53
C ARG A 118 -25.58 -2.54 -1.78
N ASN A 119 -24.25 -2.64 -1.73
CA ASN A 119 -23.37 -2.22 -2.80
C ASN A 119 -22.31 -3.27 -3.08
N LYS A 120 -22.60 -4.11 -4.09
CA LYS A 120 -21.67 -5.16 -4.57
C LYS A 120 -20.31 -4.57 -4.96
N ARG A 121 -20.30 -3.39 -5.59
CA ARG A 121 -19.05 -2.73 -6.05
C ARG A 121 -18.18 -2.30 -4.86
N PHE A 122 -18.79 -1.78 -3.80
CA PHE A 122 -18.08 -1.48 -2.56
C PHE A 122 -17.44 -2.74 -1.95
N LEU A 123 -18.18 -3.86 -1.90
CA LEU A 123 -17.63 -5.15 -1.47
C LEU A 123 -16.47 -5.61 -2.36
N GLU A 124 -16.63 -5.57 -3.68
CA GLU A 124 -15.58 -5.95 -4.64
C GLU A 124 -14.33 -5.07 -4.48
N ASN A 125 -14.49 -3.76 -4.34
CA ASN A 125 -13.38 -2.83 -4.12
C ASN A 125 -12.66 -3.10 -2.79
N TYR A 126 -13.41 -3.42 -1.74
CA TYR A 126 -12.84 -3.78 -0.44
C TYR A 126 -12.02 -5.07 -0.52
N MET A 127 -12.56 -6.12 -1.17
CA MET A 127 -11.86 -7.38 -1.41
C MET A 127 -10.62 -7.19 -2.28
N ASN A 128 -10.73 -6.39 -3.34
CA ASN A 128 -9.59 -6.05 -4.21
C ASN A 128 -8.49 -5.31 -3.44
N THR A 129 -8.85 -4.37 -2.56
CA THR A 129 -7.89 -3.67 -1.70
C THR A 129 -7.16 -4.65 -0.79
N SER A 130 -7.90 -5.58 -0.18
CA SER A 130 -7.35 -6.63 0.68
C SER A 130 -6.41 -7.57 -0.08
N ALA A 131 -6.85 -8.05 -1.24
CA ALA A 131 -6.05 -8.95 -2.09
C ALA A 131 -4.77 -8.28 -2.60
N ASN A 132 -4.84 -7.02 -3.02
CA ASN A 132 -3.68 -6.26 -3.48
C ASN A 132 -2.67 -6.02 -2.37
N TYR A 133 -3.14 -5.79 -1.15
CA TYR A 133 -2.25 -5.67 0.02
C TYR A 133 -1.57 -7.00 0.35
N ALA A 134 -2.33 -8.09 0.39
CA ALA A 134 -1.78 -9.44 0.59
C ALA A 134 -0.75 -9.79 -0.48
N LYS A 135 -1.02 -9.46 -1.75
CA LYS A 135 -0.07 -9.61 -2.85
C LYS A 135 1.20 -8.81 -2.61
N THR A 136 1.07 -7.53 -2.24
CA THR A 136 2.22 -6.65 -1.96
C THR A 136 3.08 -7.22 -0.82
N LEU A 137 2.44 -7.73 0.23
CA LEU A 137 3.15 -8.34 1.36
C LEU A 137 3.86 -9.63 0.93
N SER A 138 3.20 -10.49 0.16
CA SER A 138 3.79 -11.70 -0.41
C SER A 138 4.99 -11.39 -1.30
N ASP A 139 4.86 -10.38 -2.17
CA ASP A 139 5.97 -9.92 -3.02
C ASP A 139 7.16 -9.42 -2.17
N LYS A 140 6.90 -8.64 -1.10
CA LYS A 140 7.95 -8.19 -0.18
C LYS A 140 8.66 -9.37 0.50
N LEU A 141 7.90 -10.35 1.01
CA LEU A 141 8.46 -11.56 1.61
C LEU A 141 9.33 -12.34 0.60
N PHE A 142 8.86 -12.48 -0.63
CA PHE A 142 9.62 -13.11 -1.71
C PHE A 142 10.95 -12.38 -1.95
N PHE A 143 10.96 -11.04 -2.01
CA PHE A 143 12.20 -10.29 -2.18
C PHE A 143 13.13 -10.33 -0.96
N LEU A 144 12.62 -10.56 0.25
CA LEU A 144 13.46 -10.77 1.42
C LEU A 144 14.23 -12.10 1.37
N SER A 145 13.76 -13.10 0.60
CA SER A 145 14.47 -14.37 0.42
C SER A 145 15.77 -14.23 -0.38
N PHE A 146 15.92 -13.17 -1.18
CA PHE A 146 17.15 -12.93 -1.93
C PHE A 146 18.24 -12.28 -1.08
N LYS A 147 19.45 -12.81 -1.16
CA LYS A 147 20.60 -12.40 -0.34
C LYS A 147 21.13 -11.00 -0.67
N ASN A 148 20.96 -10.54 -1.92
CA ASN A 148 21.53 -9.28 -2.37
C ASN A 148 20.62 -8.54 -3.37
N ILE A 149 20.96 -7.27 -3.64
CA ILE A 149 20.18 -6.38 -4.52
C ILE A 149 20.21 -6.89 -5.96
N LYS A 150 21.31 -7.49 -6.39
CA LYS A 150 21.49 -8.03 -7.76
C LYS A 150 20.48 -9.13 -8.05
N GLN A 151 20.28 -10.07 -7.11
CA GLN A 151 19.28 -11.12 -7.22
C GLN A 151 17.85 -10.55 -7.25
N LYS A 152 17.55 -9.58 -6.39
CA LYS A 152 16.25 -8.87 -6.38
C LYS A 152 15.97 -8.22 -7.74
N LEU A 153 16.96 -7.50 -8.28
CA LEU A 153 16.86 -6.86 -9.60
C LEU A 153 16.71 -7.88 -10.74
N ALA A 154 17.50 -8.93 -10.73
CA ALA A 154 17.41 -9.98 -11.75
C ALA A 154 16.01 -10.63 -11.77
N SER A 155 15.49 -11.01 -10.59
CA SER A 155 14.16 -11.56 -10.45
C SER A 155 13.06 -10.60 -10.91
N TYR A 156 13.16 -9.31 -10.54
CA TYR A 156 12.21 -8.28 -10.94
C TYR A 156 12.19 -8.07 -12.45
N ILE A 157 13.35 -7.92 -13.08
CA ILE A 157 13.50 -7.72 -14.53
C ILE A 157 12.98 -8.94 -15.31
N LEU A 158 13.32 -10.15 -14.88
CA LEU A 158 12.83 -11.39 -15.50
C LEU A 158 11.31 -11.53 -15.39
N ARG A 159 10.71 -11.14 -14.27
CA ARG A 159 9.26 -11.14 -14.10
C ARG A 159 8.56 -10.18 -15.07
N LEU A 160 9.10 -8.99 -15.26
CA LEU A 160 8.57 -8.04 -16.24
C LEU A 160 8.76 -8.51 -17.68
N SER A 161 9.82 -9.28 -17.97
CA SER A 161 10.09 -9.83 -19.29
C SER A 161 9.23 -11.05 -19.66
N ALA A 162 8.48 -11.63 -18.73
CA ALA A 162 7.63 -12.79 -18.99
C ALA A 162 6.48 -12.49 -19.96
N THR A 163 6.08 -11.23 -20.10
CA THR A 163 5.01 -10.74 -20.99
C THR A 163 5.52 -9.91 -22.15
N ALA A 164 6.83 -9.72 -22.28
CA ALA A 164 7.46 -8.85 -23.28
C ALA A 164 8.74 -9.48 -23.81
N ASP A 165 9.19 -9.02 -24.97
CA ASP A 165 10.52 -9.29 -25.49
C ASP A 165 11.61 -8.81 -24.50
N ASP A 166 12.89 -8.98 -24.85
CA ASP A 166 14.04 -8.56 -24.02
C ASP A 166 14.07 -7.05 -23.68
N LYS A 167 13.07 -6.28 -24.10
CA LYS A 167 12.85 -4.89 -23.73
C LYS A 167 11.75 -4.81 -22.67
N VAL A 168 12.10 -4.32 -21.50
CA VAL A 168 11.24 -4.21 -20.34
C VAL A 168 11.08 -2.74 -19.96
N VAL A 169 9.86 -2.32 -19.65
CA VAL A 169 9.59 -1.01 -19.06
C VAL A 169 9.40 -1.19 -17.56
N MET A 170 10.20 -0.50 -16.77
CA MET A 170 10.02 -0.49 -15.30
C MET A 170 8.68 0.15 -14.94
N ASP A 171 7.85 -0.57 -14.22
CA ASP A 171 6.54 -0.12 -13.72
C ASP A 171 6.67 0.83 -12.50
N ARG A 172 7.90 0.98 -11.96
CA ARG A 172 8.25 1.81 -10.80
C ARG A 172 9.40 2.74 -11.10
N SER A 173 9.46 3.88 -10.41
CA SER A 173 10.65 4.71 -10.33
C SER A 173 11.75 4.01 -9.52
N GLN A 174 12.99 4.48 -9.63
CA GLN A 174 14.09 3.93 -8.81
C GLN A 174 13.87 4.11 -7.30
N GLN A 175 13.19 5.18 -6.88
CA GLN A 175 12.84 5.37 -5.47
C GLN A 175 11.82 4.32 -5.02
N GLU A 176 10.70 4.20 -5.74
CA GLU A 176 9.66 3.20 -5.45
C GLU A 176 10.21 1.77 -5.49
N MET A 177 11.16 1.50 -6.36
CA MET A 177 11.82 0.19 -6.44
C MET A 177 12.76 -0.06 -5.25
N ALA A 178 13.48 0.95 -4.80
CA ALA A 178 14.32 0.87 -3.60
C ALA A 178 13.47 0.59 -2.36
N ASP A 179 12.36 1.32 -2.21
CA ASP A 179 11.38 1.11 -1.13
C ASP A 179 10.76 -0.29 -1.21
N TYR A 180 10.44 -0.75 -2.41
CA TYR A 180 9.88 -2.09 -2.65
C TYR A 180 10.86 -3.23 -2.29
N PHE A 181 12.16 -3.04 -2.52
CA PHE A 181 13.21 -4.01 -2.17
C PHE A 181 13.72 -3.86 -0.74
N GLY A 182 13.30 -2.82 -0.01
CA GLY A 182 13.79 -2.51 1.34
C GLY A 182 15.27 -2.12 1.36
N VAL A 183 15.71 -1.32 0.38
CA VAL A 183 17.11 -0.87 0.24
C VAL A 183 17.18 0.63 -0.01
N SER A 184 18.36 1.24 0.17
CA SER A 184 18.52 2.65 -0.16
C SER A 184 18.56 2.88 -1.68
N ARG A 185 17.98 4.00 -2.16
CA ARG A 185 18.05 4.39 -3.57
C ARG A 185 19.48 4.42 -4.14
N PRO A 186 20.49 4.98 -3.44
CA PRO A 186 21.87 4.94 -3.91
C PRO A 186 22.42 3.52 -4.08
N SER A 187 22.07 2.59 -3.19
CA SER A 187 22.48 1.18 -3.29
C SER A 187 21.86 0.50 -4.50
N LEU A 188 20.58 0.75 -4.75
CA LEU A 188 19.88 0.24 -5.94
C LEU A 188 20.50 0.79 -7.23
N ALA A 189 20.73 2.11 -7.31
CA ALA A 189 21.30 2.75 -8.48
C ALA A 189 22.72 2.22 -8.80
N ARG A 190 23.53 2.00 -7.76
CA ARG A 190 24.86 1.43 -7.87
C ARG A 190 24.82 0.02 -8.46
N GLU A 191 23.89 -0.81 -7.98
CA GLU A 191 23.76 -2.18 -8.47
C GLU A 191 23.26 -2.25 -9.92
N LEU A 192 22.31 -1.37 -10.31
CA LEU A 192 21.89 -1.24 -11.71
C LEU A 192 23.09 -0.90 -12.63
N SER A 193 23.95 0.04 -12.20
CA SER A 193 25.18 0.40 -12.95
C SER A 193 26.17 -0.76 -13.02
N HIS A 194 26.34 -1.54 -11.95
CA HIS A 194 27.20 -2.74 -11.96
C HIS A 194 26.68 -3.78 -12.97
N MET A 195 25.36 -4.08 -12.95
CA MET A 195 24.76 -5.03 -13.89
C MET A 195 24.89 -4.57 -15.35
N GLN A 196 24.85 -3.26 -15.58
CA GLN A 196 25.09 -2.68 -16.90
C GLN A 196 26.55 -2.82 -17.32
N ASN A 197 27.51 -2.53 -16.45
CA ASN A 197 28.95 -2.68 -16.71
C ASN A 197 29.35 -4.15 -16.98
N GLU A 198 28.67 -5.10 -16.32
CA GLU A 198 28.84 -6.55 -16.58
C GLU A 198 28.19 -6.99 -17.90
N GLY A 199 27.49 -6.10 -18.58
CA GLY A 199 26.79 -6.40 -19.83
C GLY A 199 25.64 -7.38 -19.66
N LEU A 200 24.99 -7.40 -18.49
CA LEU A 200 23.78 -8.21 -18.22
C LEU A 200 22.54 -7.53 -18.76
N ILE A 201 22.47 -6.21 -18.57
CA ILE A 201 21.36 -5.34 -18.96
C ILE A 201 21.91 -4.04 -19.57
N SER A 202 21.04 -3.32 -20.27
CA SER A 202 21.25 -1.90 -20.63
C SER A 202 20.07 -1.11 -20.08
N VAL A 203 20.34 0.02 -19.42
CA VAL A 203 19.32 0.86 -18.78
C VAL A 203 19.27 2.22 -19.49
N ASP A 204 18.08 2.59 -19.96
CA ASP A 204 17.78 3.92 -20.48
C ASP A 204 16.52 4.45 -19.79
N ARG A 205 16.69 5.32 -18.80
CA ARG A 205 15.63 5.88 -17.95
C ARG A 205 14.76 4.77 -17.32
N LYS A 206 13.54 4.58 -17.82
CA LYS A 206 12.60 3.52 -17.38
C LYS A 206 12.68 2.25 -18.26
N HIS A 207 13.46 2.25 -19.32
CA HIS A 207 13.60 1.10 -20.21
C HIS A 207 14.83 0.28 -19.83
N ILE A 208 14.64 -1.02 -19.68
CA ILE A 208 15.71 -1.99 -19.48
C ILE A 208 15.71 -2.94 -20.68
N ARG A 209 16.88 -3.11 -21.29
CA ARG A 209 17.09 -4.16 -22.27
C ARG A 209 17.91 -5.28 -21.63
N ILE A 210 17.40 -6.50 -21.70
CA ILE A 210 18.10 -7.69 -21.23
C ILE A 210 19.12 -8.08 -22.30
N LEU A 211 20.41 -8.16 -21.94
CA LEU A 211 21.50 -8.54 -22.84
C LEU A 211 21.88 -10.00 -22.67
N LYS A 212 21.77 -10.55 -21.45
CA LYS A 212 22.19 -11.93 -21.13
C LYS A 212 21.15 -12.62 -20.22
N LYS A 213 20.03 -13.05 -20.80
CA LYS A 213 18.88 -13.58 -20.06
C LYS A 213 19.22 -14.81 -19.21
N GLU A 214 20.01 -15.74 -19.75
CA GLU A 214 20.39 -16.95 -19.01
C GLU A 214 21.25 -16.63 -17.77
N LYS A 215 22.17 -15.67 -17.88
CA LYS A 215 22.96 -15.21 -16.70
C LYS A 215 22.09 -14.56 -15.63
N LEU A 216 21.02 -13.82 -16.01
CA LEU A 216 20.06 -13.30 -15.03
C LEU A 216 19.31 -14.43 -14.33
N LYS A 217 18.94 -15.50 -15.04
CA LYS A 217 18.30 -16.68 -14.44
C LYS A 217 19.24 -17.41 -13.47
N GLU A 218 20.53 -17.52 -13.78
CA GLU A 218 21.53 -18.13 -12.91
C GLU A 218 21.68 -17.39 -11.57
N LEU A 219 21.52 -16.06 -11.57
CA LEU A 219 21.61 -15.26 -10.34
C LEU A 219 20.52 -15.57 -9.32
N ILE A 220 19.37 -16.08 -9.76
CA ILE A 220 18.19 -16.33 -8.91
C ILE A 220 17.97 -17.81 -8.58
N ARG A 221 18.88 -18.66 -9.00
CA ARG A 221 18.95 -20.07 -8.59
C ARG A 221 19.75 -20.17 -7.30
#